data_d3dd08585b8f7fc711219b814358638b
#
_entry.id   d3dd08585b8f7fc711219b814358638b
#
_cell.length_a   1.000
_cell.length_b   1.000
_cell.length_c   1.000
_cell.angle_alpha   90.00
_cell.angle_beta   90.00
_cell.angle_gamma   90.00
#
_symmetry.space_group_name_H-M   'P 1'
#
loop_
_entity.id
_entity.type
_entity.pdbx_description
1 polymer ?
#
loop_
_entity_poly.entity_id
_entity_poly.type
_entity_poly.pdbx_seq_one_letter_code
_entity_poly.pdbx_strand_id
1 'polypeptide(L)'
;MARGLRLGIAVGPTRAVATVLGSKQALFASEALNLPDDNNSPAVELFRVFVQLAERLEEAGAGPTDGAQIHLRLLPPWADTRIVELPPLREEELVAVLQRDVARYFLGGVGPQAVGVHTAGRNSNGGDGQPVLVAAAALSLLEAAREAAVQIGWSLESIGPAHGAWLSAAGDSDSEARRGIIAIEGSTAYVMRVEGRVTAAVRQVPASDLTSVADALDVGPGRVLVWGPPGAEQELADLSSSAGWVVDPLPGGAGGRSDPLEVAATWAGRALLELVPPTLAAQRDSRRRASAVRLWITAAALMVAAAGAYVWGTYRELDA
;
A
#
# COMPACT_ATOMS: atom_id res chain seq x y z
N MET A 1 3.76 9.44 -26.19
CA MET A 1 2.84 9.68 -25.07
C MET A 1 3.68 9.84 -23.82
N ALA A 2 3.67 11.01 -23.19
CA ALA A 2 4.32 11.21 -21.90
C ALA A 2 3.71 10.23 -20.90
N ARG A 3 4.52 9.49 -20.14
CA ARG A 3 4.03 8.68 -19.03
C ARG A 3 3.44 9.66 -18.01
N GLY A 4 2.16 9.54 -17.72
CA GLY A 4 1.51 10.36 -16.68
C GLY A 4 2.26 10.27 -15.36
N LEU A 5 2.20 11.32 -14.58
CA LEU A 5 2.79 11.39 -13.25
C LEU A 5 2.24 10.25 -12.38
N ARG A 6 3.11 9.60 -11.62
CA ARG A 6 2.71 8.55 -10.67
C ARG A 6 2.95 9.05 -9.26
N LEU A 7 1.92 9.00 -8.45
CA LEU A 7 1.94 9.50 -7.07
C LEU A 7 1.67 8.38 -6.08
N GLY A 8 2.45 8.31 -5.03
CA GLY A 8 2.09 7.59 -3.83
C GLY A 8 1.53 8.57 -2.81
N ILE A 9 0.38 8.27 -2.24
CA ILE A 9 -0.26 9.10 -1.23
C ILE A 9 -0.51 8.24 0.00
N ALA A 10 -0.08 8.72 1.16
CA ALA A 10 -0.39 8.12 2.46
C ALA A 10 -1.23 9.08 3.29
N VAL A 11 -2.32 8.57 3.86
CA VAL A 11 -3.25 9.32 4.70
C VAL A 11 -3.25 8.72 6.10
N GLY A 12 -2.81 9.52 7.05
CA GLY A 12 -2.80 9.20 8.47
C GLY A 12 -3.97 9.83 9.24
N PRO A 13 -3.99 9.70 10.56
CA PRO A 13 -5.04 10.25 11.39
C PRO A 13 -5.05 11.79 11.43
N THR A 14 -3.90 12.43 11.28
CA THR A 14 -3.75 13.89 11.44
C THR A 14 -3.15 14.58 10.24
N ARG A 15 -2.57 13.83 9.30
CA ARG A 15 -1.89 14.39 8.11
C ARG A 15 -1.88 13.43 6.94
N ALA A 16 -1.61 13.98 5.75
CA ALA A 16 -1.35 13.21 4.54
C ALA A 16 -0.01 13.59 3.93
N VAL A 17 0.60 12.65 3.20
CA VAL A 17 1.86 12.85 2.48
C VAL A 17 1.72 12.33 1.07
N ALA A 18 2.21 13.10 0.10
CA ALA A 18 2.31 12.66 -1.29
C ALA A 18 3.78 12.61 -1.74
N THR A 19 4.09 11.62 -2.58
CA THR A 19 5.43 11.41 -3.14
C THR A 19 5.33 11.07 -4.63
N VAL A 20 6.20 11.65 -5.44
CA VAL A 20 6.31 11.28 -6.86
C VAL A 20 7.06 9.96 -6.98
N LEU A 21 6.40 8.94 -7.50
CA LEU A 21 6.97 7.60 -7.64
C LEU A 21 7.93 7.52 -8.83
N GLY A 22 9.11 6.93 -8.61
CA GLY A 22 10.13 6.77 -9.64
C GLY A 22 11.07 7.96 -9.81
N SER A 23 10.92 9.02 -9.02
CA SER A 23 11.90 10.12 -8.93
C SER A 23 12.98 9.78 -7.91
N LYS A 24 14.23 10.19 -8.20
CA LYS A 24 15.35 10.12 -7.23
C LYS A 24 15.20 11.17 -6.13
N GLN A 25 14.46 12.24 -6.41
CA GLN A 25 14.10 13.27 -5.42
C GLN A 25 12.60 13.07 -5.12
N ALA A 26 12.30 12.67 -3.90
CA ALA A 26 10.94 12.67 -3.40
C ALA A 26 10.49 14.14 -3.24
N LEU A 27 9.43 14.49 -3.92
CA LEU A 27 8.74 15.76 -3.72
C LEU A 27 7.67 15.52 -2.65
N PHE A 28 7.75 16.28 -1.57
CA PHE A 28 6.86 16.11 -0.44
C PHE A 28 5.87 17.26 -0.38
N ALA A 29 4.61 16.92 -0.32
CA ALA A 29 3.61 17.79 0.22
C ALA A 29 3.04 17.09 1.46
N SER A 30 3.15 17.71 2.61
CA SER A 30 2.55 17.21 3.85
C SER A 30 1.61 18.26 4.42
N GLU A 31 0.38 17.85 4.72
CA GLU A 31 -0.65 18.68 5.32
C GLU A 31 -1.20 18.02 6.57
N ALA A 32 -1.45 18.84 7.59
CA ALA A 32 -2.23 18.39 8.74
C ALA A 32 -3.68 18.18 8.29
N LEU A 33 -4.15 16.93 8.41
CA LEU A 33 -5.56 16.64 8.24
C LEU A 33 -6.26 16.95 9.55
N ASN A 34 -7.21 17.88 9.53
CA ASN A 34 -8.18 17.90 10.60
C ASN A 34 -9.02 16.63 10.46
N LEU A 35 -9.00 15.78 11.48
CA LEU A 35 -9.95 14.68 11.55
C LEU A 35 -11.35 15.25 11.32
N PRO A 36 -12.21 14.56 10.57
CA PRO A 36 -13.57 15.03 10.39
C PRO A 36 -14.18 15.25 11.79
N ASP A 37 -14.52 16.50 12.09
CA ASP A 37 -15.52 16.74 13.11
C ASP A 37 -16.72 15.87 12.75
N ASP A 38 -17.44 15.33 13.71
CA ASP A 38 -18.51 14.33 13.56
C ASP A 38 -19.55 14.62 12.46
N ASN A 39 -19.48 15.78 11.83
CA ASN A 39 -20.38 16.26 10.78
C ASN A 39 -19.82 16.22 9.35
N ASN A 40 -18.52 15.98 9.15
CA ASN A 40 -17.95 15.93 7.81
C ASN A 40 -17.91 14.50 7.27
N SER A 41 -18.45 14.30 6.07
CA SER A 41 -18.33 13.02 5.36
C SER A 41 -16.85 12.76 5.03
N PRO A 42 -16.36 11.53 5.23
CA PRO A 42 -15.00 11.13 4.83
C PRO A 42 -14.67 11.46 3.36
N ALA A 43 -15.70 11.50 2.51
CA ALA A 43 -15.58 11.87 1.10
C ALA A 43 -15.11 13.31 0.91
N VAL A 44 -15.71 14.24 1.66
CA VAL A 44 -15.37 15.67 1.60
C VAL A 44 -13.95 15.88 2.08
N GLU A 45 -13.56 15.18 3.13
CA GLU A 45 -12.23 15.30 3.69
C GLU A 45 -11.15 14.79 2.73
N LEU A 46 -11.33 13.61 2.13
CA LEU A 46 -10.41 13.08 1.13
C LEU A 46 -10.31 13.97 -0.11
N PHE A 47 -11.43 14.53 -0.58
CA PHE A 47 -11.41 15.49 -1.68
C PHE A 47 -10.57 16.71 -1.36
N ARG A 48 -10.79 17.31 -0.18
CA ARG A 48 -10.01 18.46 0.29
C ARG A 48 -8.51 18.14 0.35
N VAL A 49 -8.16 16.98 0.91
CA VAL A 49 -6.78 16.51 0.99
C VAL A 49 -6.15 16.39 -0.40
N PHE A 50 -6.86 15.81 -1.34
CA PHE A 50 -6.32 15.62 -2.69
C PHE A 50 -6.12 16.95 -3.42
N VAL A 51 -7.05 17.90 -3.27
CA VAL A 51 -6.88 19.26 -3.82
C VAL A 51 -5.65 19.94 -3.25
N GLN A 52 -5.49 19.94 -1.92
CA GLN A 52 -4.35 20.57 -1.25
C GLN A 52 -3.02 19.89 -1.65
N LEU A 53 -3.00 18.56 -1.76
CA LEU A 53 -1.81 17.85 -2.20
C LEU A 53 -1.47 18.16 -3.66
N ALA A 54 -2.46 18.32 -4.54
CA ALA A 54 -2.24 18.71 -5.93
C ALA A 54 -1.59 20.09 -6.02
N GLU A 55 -2.14 21.08 -5.33
CA GLU A 55 -1.61 22.45 -5.26
C GLU A 55 -0.15 22.45 -4.76
N ARG A 56 0.12 21.76 -3.66
CA ARG A 56 1.47 21.70 -3.10
C ARG A 56 2.48 20.96 -3.99
N LEU A 57 2.07 19.92 -4.67
CA LEU A 57 2.93 19.22 -5.62
C LEU A 57 3.29 20.11 -6.81
N GLU A 58 2.35 20.91 -7.31
CA GLU A 58 2.59 21.88 -8.37
C GLU A 58 3.51 23.00 -7.91
N GLU A 59 3.30 23.55 -6.72
CA GLU A 59 4.19 24.53 -6.09
C GLU A 59 5.62 23.99 -5.86
N ALA A 60 5.74 22.71 -5.50
CA ALA A 60 7.01 22.03 -5.35
C ALA A 60 7.72 21.69 -6.69
N GLY A 61 7.10 22.02 -7.82
CA GLY A 61 7.69 21.82 -9.15
C GLY A 61 7.52 20.42 -9.71
N ALA A 62 6.56 19.63 -9.22
CA ALA A 62 6.24 18.32 -9.79
C ALA A 62 5.68 18.41 -11.22
N GLY A 63 5.29 19.61 -11.65
CA GLY A 63 4.56 19.85 -12.89
C GLY A 63 3.06 19.61 -12.74
N PRO A 64 2.28 19.72 -13.83
CA PRO A 64 0.84 19.52 -13.80
C PRO A 64 0.50 18.13 -13.29
N THR A 65 -0.40 18.05 -12.31
CA THR A 65 -0.84 16.80 -11.72
C THR A 65 -2.03 16.17 -12.43
N ASP A 66 -2.63 16.86 -13.41
CA ASP A 66 -3.74 16.34 -14.22
C ASP A 66 -3.35 15.03 -14.93
N GLY A 67 -4.24 14.06 -14.89
CA GLY A 67 -3.98 12.71 -15.42
C GLY A 67 -3.03 11.87 -14.57
N ALA A 68 -2.67 12.29 -13.37
CA ALA A 68 -1.80 11.51 -12.49
C ALA A 68 -2.43 10.17 -12.10
N GLN A 69 -1.58 9.16 -11.97
CA GLN A 69 -1.93 7.85 -11.45
C GLN A 69 -1.58 7.79 -9.97
N ILE A 70 -2.56 7.55 -9.11
CA ILE A 70 -2.34 7.55 -7.66
C ILE A 70 -2.42 6.15 -7.06
N HIS A 71 -1.54 5.90 -6.10
CA HIS A 71 -1.52 4.76 -5.21
C HIS A 71 -1.77 5.25 -3.78
N LEU A 72 -2.94 4.91 -3.21
CA LEU A 72 -3.38 5.43 -1.92
C LEU A 72 -3.09 4.42 -0.80
N ARG A 73 -2.50 4.89 0.31
CA ARG A 73 -2.24 4.11 1.51
C ARG A 73 -2.90 4.76 2.73
N LEU A 74 -3.65 3.96 3.45
CA LEU A 74 -4.51 4.42 4.54
C LEU A 74 -4.00 3.86 5.88
N LEU A 75 -3.91 4.72 6.89
CA LEU A 75 -3.74 4.32 8.27
C LEU A 75 -5.10 4.26 8.98
N PRO A 76 -5.22 3.61 10.14
CA PRO A 76 -6.37 3.78 11.01
C PRO A 76 -6.60 5.27 11.37
N PRO A 77 -7.86 5.74 11.43
CA PRO A 77 -9.08 4.94 11.39
C PRO A 77 -9.62 4.64 9.98
N TRP A 78 -8.94 5.04 8.91
CA TRP A 78 -9.39 4.90 7.54
C TRP A 78 -9.39 3.44 7.03
N ALA A 79 -8.41 2.65 7.47
CA ALA A 79 -8.34 1.22 7.19
C ALA A 79 -7.79 0.49 8.41
N ASP A 80 -8.43 -0.62 8.78
CA ASP A 80 -7.96 -1.50 9.86
C ASP A 80 -7.17 -2.69 9.27
N THR A 81 -6.18 -3.18 10.02
CA THR A 81 -5.33 -4.29 9.61
C THR A 81 -5.12 -5.24 10.77
N ARG A 82 -5.31 -6.54 10.55
CA ARG A 82 -5.21 -7.58 11.58
C ARG A 82 -4.61 -8.86 11.02
N ILE A 83 -4.12 -9.69 11.93
CA ILE A 83 -3.83 -11.09 11.66
C ILE A 83 -5.04 -11.92 12.05
N VAL A 84 -5.47 -12.77 11.13
CA VAL A 84 -6.58 -13.71 11.33
C VAL A 84 -6.10 -15.10 10.97
N GLU A 85 -6.37 -16.07 11.83
CA GLU A 85 -6.15 -17.48 11.50
C GLU A 85 -7.29 -18.00 10.64
N LEU A 86 -6.97 -18.44 9.45
CA LEU A 86 -7.92 -18.94 8.47
C LEU A 86 -7.45 -20.29 7.90
N PRO A 87 -8.37 -21.11 7.41
CA PRO A 87 -8.02 -22.34 6.69
C PRO A 87 -7.09 -22.04 5.51
N PRO A 88 -6.25 -23.00 5.07
CA PRO A 88 -5.33 -22.84 3.95
C PRO A 88 -6.09 -22.85 2.61
N LEU A 89 -6.77 -21.77 2.31
CA LEU A 89 -7.53 -21.50 1.08
C LEU A 89 -6.72 -20.62 0.12
N ARG A 90 -7.16 -20.55 -1.13
CA ARG A 90 -6.62 -19.59 -2.10
C ARG A 90 -7.03 -18.17 -1.73
N GLU A 91 -6.27 -17.19 -2.15
CA GLU A 91 -6.51 -15.78 -1.81
C GLU A 91 -7.93 -15.32 -2.17
N GLU A 92 -8.43 -15.71 -3.33
CA GLU A 92 -9.78 -15.37 -3.79
C GLU A 92 -10.88 -15.98 -2.89
N GLU A 93 -10.66 -17.19 -2.40
CA GLU A 93 -11.57 -17.89 -1.48
C GLU A 93 -11.51 -17.23 -0.09
N LEU A 94 -10.32 -16.85 0.37
CA LEU A 94 -10.14 -16.12 1.62
C LEU A 94 -10.87 -14.77 1.59
N VAL A 95 -10.73 -14.01 0.50
CA VAL A 95 -11.44 -12.74 0.32
C VAL A 95 -12.95 -12.96 0.38
N ALA A 96 -13.49 -14.00 -0.30
CA ALA A 96 -14.92 -14.28 -0.30
C ALA A 96 -15.46 -14.65 1.10
N VAL A 97 -14.70 -15.46 1.86
CA VAL A 97 -15.05 -15.82 3.25
C VAL A 97 -15.04 -14.59 4.13
N LEU A 98 -14.00 -13.78 4.05
CA LEU A 98 -13.84 -12.58 4.88
C LEU A 98 -14.87 -11.50 4.54
N GLN A 99 -15.22 -11.30 3.27
CA GLN A 99 -16.25 -10.35 2.88
C GLN A 99 -17.62 -10.72 3.45
N ARG A 100 -17.94 -12.03 3.51
CA ARG A 100 -19.19 -12.50 4.10
C ARG A 100 -19.23 -12.29 5.61
N ASP A 101 -18.11 -12.52 6.30
CA ASP A 101 -18.04 -12.57 7.76
C ASP A 101 -17.21 -11.41 8.36
N VAL A 102 -17.05 -10.30 7.61
CA VAL A 102 -16.16 -9.17 7.97
C VAL A 102 -16.42 -8.61 9.37
N ALA A 103 -17.70 -8.49 9.76
CA ALA A 103 -18.10 -7.98 11.07
C ALA A 103 -17.62 -8.87 12.23
N ARG A 104 -17.29 -10.14 11.97
CA ARG A 104 -16.74 -11.05 12.98
C ARG A 104 -15.28 -10.73 13.30
N TYR A 105 -14.55 -10.24 12.31
CA TYR A 105 -13.11 -10.01 12.41
C TYR A 105 -12.76 -8.54 12.66
N PHE A 106 -13.61 -7.61 12.22
CA PHE A 106 -13.37 -6.17 12.34
C PHE A 106 -14.48 -5.52 13.16
N LEU A 107 -14.14 -5.07 14.36
CA LEU A 107 -15.05 -4.36 15.26
C LEU A 107 -15.23 -2.92 14.76
N GLY A 108 -16.45 -2.52 14.48
CA GLY A 108 -16.79 -1.12 14.16
C GLY A 108 -17.14 -0.84 12.70
N GLY A 109 -17.08 -1.82 11.81
CA GLY A 109 -17.50 -1.63 10.44
C GLY A 109 -19.02 -1.62 10.30
N VAL A 110 -19.66 -0.45 10.34
CA VAL A 110 -21.07 -0.31 9.97
C VAL A 110 -21.14 -0.23 8.45
N GLY A 111 -21.85 -1.16 7.81
CA GLY A 111 -22.05 -1.20 6.36
C GLY A 111 -21.06 -2.10 5.59
N PRO A 112 -21.14 -2.09 4.26
CA PRO A 112 -20.30 -2.90 3.41
C PRO A 112 -18.82 -2.53 3.54
N GLN A 113 -17.97 -3.54 3.62
CA GLN A 113 -16.51 -3.38 3.72
C GLN A 113 -15.84 -3.97 2.48
N ALA A 114 -14.76 -3.32 2.03
CA ALA A 114 -13.81 -3.96 1.14
C ALA A 114 -12.72 -4.63 1.97
N VAL A 115 -12.33 -5.83 1.57
CA VAL A 115 -11.33 -6.64 2.26
C VAL A 115 -10.17 -6.92 1.32
N GLY A 116 -8.96 -6.86 1.86
CA GLY A 116 -7.74 -7.32 1.21
C GLY A 116 -7.06 -8.38 2.08
N VAL A 117 -6.36 -9.30 1.45
CA VAL A 117 -5.60 -10.35 2.13
C VAL A 117 -4.18 -10.41 1.59
N HIS A 118 -3.25 -10.80 2.46
CA HIS A 118 -1.90 -11.16 2.06
C HIS A 118 -1.50 -12.44 2.79
N THR A 119 -1.17 -13.45 1.99
CA THR A 119 -0.69 -14.74 2.46
C THR A 119 0.79 -14.86 2.13
N ALA A 120 1.62 -15.09 3.11
CA ALA A 120 3.08 -15.22 2.92
C ALA A 120 3.54 -16.56 2.33
N GLY A 121 2.65 -17.27 1.64
CA GLY A 121 2.89 -18.61 1.12
C GLY A 121 2.40 -19.70 2.08
N ARG A 122 2.22 -20.90 1.54
CA ARG A 122 1.75 -22.05 2.31
C ARG A 122 2.75 -22.40 3.41
N ASN A 123 2.35 -22.27 4.66
CA ASN A 123 3.07 -22.93 5.74
C ASN A 123 2.99 -24.45 5.52
N SER A 124 4.13 -25.08 5.30
CA SER A 124 4.27 -26.54 5.13
C SER A 124 4.00 -27.34 6.42
N ASN A 125 3.66 -26.66 7.51
CA ASN A 125 3.57 -27.28 8.83
C ASN A 125 2.23 -27.96 9.15
N GLY A 126 1.39 -28.25 8.16
CA GLY A 126 0.26 -29.19 8.32
C GLY A 126 -0.81 -28.83 9.38
N GLY A 127 -0.81 -27.61 9.90
CA GLY A 127 -1.82 -27.14 10.83
C GLY A 127 -3.14 -26.79 10.14
N ASP A 128 -4.24 -26.89 10.90
CA ASP A 128 -5.60 -26.60 10.41
C ASP A 128 -5.85 -25.10 10.09
N GLY A 129 -4.90 -24.21 10.41
CA GLY A 129 -4.96 -22.76 10.17
C GLY A 129 -3.63 -22.16 9.71
N GLN A 130 -3.73 -21.04 8.99
CA GLN A 130 -2.58 -20.19 8.63
C GLN A 130 -2.85 -18.75 9.06
N PRO A 131 -1.86 -18.02 9.59
CA PRO A 131 -1.99 -16.61 9.84
C PRO A 131 -2.05 -15.86 8.52
N VAL A 132 -3.08 -15.06 8.35
CA VAL A 132 -3.33 -14.24 7.15
C VAL A 132 -3.37 -12.78 7.58
N LEU A 133 -2.60 -11.94 6.92
CA LEU A 133 -2.70 -10.50 7.09
C LEU A 133 -3.93 -10.01 6.32
N VAL A 134 -4.89 -9.46 7.05
CA VAL A 134 -6.17 -9.00 6.50
C VAL A 134 -6.29 -7.51 6.76
N ALA A 135 -6.78 -6.79 5.77
CA ALA A 135 -7.19 -5.40 5.92
C ALA A 135 -8.65 -5.23 5.53
N ALA A 136 -9.31 -4.28 6.18
CA ALA A 136 -10.66 -3.88 5.85
C ALA A 136 -10.82 -2.35 5.89
N ALA A 137 -11.66 -1.83 5.01
CA ALA A 137 -12.09 -0.44 5.03
C ALA A 137 -13.53 -0.32 4.52
N ALA A 138 -14.24 0.70 4.98
CA ALA A 138 -15.60 0.95 4.52
C ALA A 138 -15.63 1.14 2.99
N LEU A 139 -16.51 0.43 2.31
CA LEU A 139 -16.62 0.53 0.85
C LEU A 139 -16.99 1.95 0.42
N SER A 140 -17.83 2.64 1.18
CA SER A 140 -18.19 4.05 0.94
C SER A 140 -16.97 4.99 0.98
N LEU A 141 -16.02 4.74 1.87
CA LEU A 141 -14.76 5.49 1.92
C LEU A 141 -13.91 5.29 0.66
N LEU A 142 -13.79 4.04 0.20
CA LEU A 142 -13.00 3.72 -0.99
C LEU A 142 -13.61 4.29 -2.27
N GLU A 143 -14.95 4.26 -2.37
CA GLU A 143 -15.68 4.90 -3.48
C GLU A 143 -15.51 6.43 -3.42
N ALA A 144 -15.60 7.03 -2.24
CA ALA A 144 -15.36 8.44 -2.05
C ALA A 144 -13.93 8.86 -2.45
N ALA A 145 -12.92 8.06 -2.09
CA ALA A 145 -11.53 8.30 -2.52
C ALA A 145 -11.40 8.24 -4.05
N ARG A 146 -12.08 7.29 -4.69
CA ARG A 146 -12.10 7.18 -6.16
C ARG A 146 -12.78 8.39 -6.81
N GLU A 147 -13.92 8.80 -6.29
CA GLU A 147 -14.66 9.96 -6.81
C GLU A 147 -13.85 11.25 -6.64
N ALA A 148 -13.26 11.47 -5.47
CA ALA A 148 -12.39 12.60 -5.21
C ALA A 148 -11.22 12.66 -6.20
N ALA A 149 -10.56 11.52 -6.45
CA ALA A 149 -9.48 11.44 -7.42
C ALA A 149 -9.95 11.82 -8.84
N VAL A 150 -11.11 11.30 -9.27
CA VAL A 150 -11.67 11.60 -10.60
C VAL A 150 -12.02 13.08 -10.74
N GLN A 151 -12.57 13.71 -9.69
CA GLN A 151 -12.96 15.13 -9.72
C GLN A 151 -11.78 16.07 -9.95
N ILE A 152 -10.58 15.71 -9.51
CA ILE A 152 -9.35 16.48 -9.73
C ILE A 152 -8.52 15.98 -10.93
N GLY A 153 -9.11 15.12 -11.77
CA GLY A 153 -8.43 14.60 -12.95
C GLY A 153 -7.47 13.44 -12.68
N TRP A 154 -7.41 12.88 -11.48
CA TRP A 154 -6.53 11.75 -11.14
C TRP A 154 -7.17 10.40 -11.38
N SER A 155 -6.34 9.38 -11.53
CA SER A 155 -6.74 7.98 -11.69
C SER A 155 -6.25 7.14 -10.53
N LEU A 156 -7.16 6.60 -9.72
CA LEU A 156 -6.82 5.70 -8.62
C LEU A 156 -6.44 4.32 -9.18
N GLU A 157 -5.17 3.93 -8.99
CA GLU A 157 -4.62 2.66 -9.47
C GLU A 157 -4.64 1.58 -8.39
N SER A 158 -4.33 1.94 -7.16
CA SER A 158 -4.39 1.02 -6.02
C SER A 158 -4.76 1.75 -4.73
N ILE A 159 -5.41 1.02 -3.83
CA ILE A 159 -5.73 1.47 -2.49
C ILE A 159 -5.48 0.35 -1.50
N GLY A 160 -4.97 0.65 -0.32
CA GLY A 160 -4.69 -0.35 0.70
C GLY A 160 -4.19 0.27 2.00
N PRO A 161 -3.93 -0.56 3.03
CA PRO A 161 -3.36 -0.07 4.27
C PRO A 161 -1.88 0.28 4.12
N ALA A 162 -1.40 1.22 4.93
CA ALA A 162 0.01 1.58 4.99
C ALA A 162 0.91 0.40 5.41
N HIS A 163 0.40 -0.52 6.22
CA HIS A 163 1.09 -1.74 6.64
C HIS A 163 1.66 -2.55 5.47
N GLY A 164 0.92 -2.67 4.37
CA GLY A 164 1.39 -3.35 3.16
C GLY A 164 2.58 -2.65 2.49
N ALA A 165 2.64 -1.33 2.54
CA ALA A 165 3.76 -0.56 2.03
C ALA A 165 4.98 -0.66 2.96
N TRP A 166 4.78 -0.63 4.28
CA TRP A 166 5.84 -0.82 5.26
C TRP A 166 6.48 -2.20 5.15
N LEU A 167 5.68 -3.26 4.99
CA LEU A 167 6.19 -4.61 4.75
C LEU A 167 7.04 -4.67 3.48
N SER A 168 6.60 -4.02 2.40
CA SER A 168 7.38 -3.94 1.17
C SER A 168 8.68 -3.14 1.33
N ALA A 169 8.64 -2.05 2.10
CA ALA A 169 9.82 -1.25 2.42
C ALA A 169 10.85 -2.03 3.24
N ALA A 170 10.37 -2.85 4.18
CA ALA A 170 11.21 -3.72 4.98
C ALA A 170 11.93 -4.80 4.16
N GLY A 171 11.47 -5.06 2.94
CA GLY A 171 12.05 -6.01 2.00
C GLY A 171 11.84 -7.48 2.39
N ASP A 172 12.07 -8.35 1.45
CA ASP A 172 12.16 -9.79 1.71
C ASP A 172 13.50 -10.07 2.41
N SER A 173 13.46 -10.55 3.64
CA SER A 173 14.65 -11.17 4.21
C SER A 173 14.60 -12.66 3.89
N ASP A 174 15.63 -13.15 3.25
CA ASP A 174 15.82 -14.61 2.99
C ASP A 174 16.07 -15.40 4.27
N SER A 175 16.10 -14.74 5.43
CA SER A 175 16.38 -15.39 6.70
C SER A 175 15.08 -15.78 7.42
N GLU A 176 15.10 -16.95 8.05
CA GLU A 176 14.11 -17.39 9.03
C GLU A 176 14.08 -16.49 10.28
N ALA A 177 14.84 -15.41 10.28
CA ALA A 177 14.98 -14.50 11.39
C ALA A 177 13.67 -13.73 11.66
N ARG A 178 13.32 -13.67 12.94
CA ARG A 178 12.27 -12.80 13.44
C ARG A 178 12.71 -11.35 13.32
N ARG A 179 11.82 -10.47 12.87
CA ARG A 179 12.04 -9.03 12.83
C ARG A 179 10.81 -8.27 13.27
N GLY A 180 11.04 -7.13 13.88
CA GLY A 180 10.00 -6.16 14.22
C GLY A 180 9.98 -5.01 13.24
N ILE A 181 8.82 -4.43 13.06
CA ILE A 181 8.63 -3.16 12.37
C ILE A 181 7.82 -2.26 13.30
N ILE A 182 8.33 -1.07 13.58
CA ILE A 182 7.64 -0.06 14.38
C ILE A 182 7.51 1.19 13.52
N ALA A 183 6.27 1.66 13.34
CA ALA A 183 5.97 2.91 12.66
C ALA A 183 5.23 3.83 13.63
N ILE A 184 5.81 4.96 13.99
CA ILE A 184 5.24 5.91 14.96
C ILE A 184 4.67 7.10 14.22
N GLU A 185 3.35 7.25 14.28
CA GLU A 185 2.64 8.39 13.69
C GLU A 185 1.79 9.08 14.76
N GLY A 186 2.13 10.34 15.04
CA GLY A 186 1.49 11.10 16.11
C GLY A 186 1.64 10.40 17.46
N SER A 187 0.54 10.12 18.13
CA SER A 187 0.50 9.44 19.44
C SER A 187 0.39 7.92 19.36
N THR A 188 0.46 7.33 18.16
CA THR A 188 0.25 5.89 17.95
C THR A 188 1.47 5.23 17.35
N ALA A 189 1.88 4.12 17.93
CA ALA A 189 2.85 3.20 17.36
C ALA A 189 2.13 1.99 16.73
N TYR A 190 2.43 1.75 15.48
CA TYR A 190 2.00 0.57 14.73
C TYR A 190 3.12 -0.45 14.76
N VAL A 191 2.86 -1.57 15.38
CA VAL A 191 3.86 -2.61 15.65
C VAL A 191 3.53 -3.84 14.84
N MET A 192 4.49 -4.32 14.04
CA MET A 192 4.34 -5.55 13.28
C MET A 192 5.47 -6.52 13.61
N ARG A 193 5.13 -7.78 13.83
CA ARG A 193 6.08 -8.89 13.95
C ARG A 193 6.06 -9.71 12.68
N VAL A 194 7.23 -9.92 12.11
CA VAL A 194 7.43 -10.70 10.88
C VAL A 194 8.35 -11.88 11.18
N GLU A 195 7.93 -13.08 10.83
CA GLU A 195 8.68 -14.33 10.97
C GLU A 195 8.92 -14.92 9.58
N GLY A 196 10.15 -14.79 9.08
CA GLY A 196 10.46 -15.06 7.69
C GLY A 196 9.66 -14.16 6.74
N ARG A 197 8.72 -14.74 5.99
CA ARG A 197 7.80 -14.02 5.08
C ARG A 197 6.41 -13.78 5.67
N VAL A 198 6.13 -14.33 6.85
CA VAL A 198 4.80 -14.29 7.47
C VAL A 198 4.71 -13.12 8.43
N THR A 199 3.69 -12.28 8.29
CA THR A 199 3.35 -11.32 9.34
C THR A 199 2.61 -12.07 10.45
N ALA A 200 3.26 -12.20 11.59
CA ALA A 200 2.75 -12.98 12.72
C ALA A 200 1.88 -12.17 13.69
N ALA A 201 2.09 -10.85 13.76
CA ALA A 201 1.28 -9.96 14.58
C ALA A 201 1.23 -8.54 13.99
N VAL A 202 0.10 -7.86 14.20
CA VAL A 202 -0.09 -6.43 13.96
C VAL A 202 -0.81 -5.86 15.16
N ARG A 203 -0.26 -4.81 15.77
CA ARG A 203 -0.85 -4.15 16.94
C ARG A 203 -0.73 -2.65 16.83
N GLN A 204 -1.63 -1.94 17.48
CA GLN A 204 -1.59 -0.51 17.69
C GLN A 204 -1.48 -0.27 19.19
N VAL A 205 -0.51 0.53 19.59
CA VAL A 205 -0.26 0.88 20.99
C VAL A 205 0.03 2.38 21.11
N PRO A 206 -0.19 3.01 22.26
CA PRO A 206 0.21 4.38 22.47
C PRO A 206 1.73 4.54 22.29
N ALA A 207 2.16 5.52 21.52
CA ALA A 207 3.59 5.76 21.26
C ALA A 207 4.34 6.21 22.53
N SER A 208 3.63 6.77 23.52
CA SER A 208 4.20 7.16 24.82
C SER A 208 4.50 5.98 25.75
N ASP A 209 3.98 4.79 25.45
CA ASP A 209 4.18 3.57 26.24
C ASP A 209 5.14 2.61 25.52
N LEU A 210 6.42 2.91 25.60
CA LEU A 210 7.47 2.10 24.98
C LEU A 210 7.53 0.66 25.49
N THR A 211 7.10 0.43 26.74
CA THR A 211 7.00 -0.92 27.30
C THR A 211 5.95 -1.72 26.54
N SER A 212 4.76 -1.14 26.33
CA SER A 212 3.73 -1.77 25.51
C SER A 212 4.17 -1.99 24.06
N VAL A 213 5.02 -1.10 23.51
CA VAL A 213 5.62 -1.31 22.17
C VAL A 213 6.53 -2.53 22.18
N ALA A 214 7.37 -2.66 23.19
CA ALA A 214 8.26 -3.80 23.34
C ALA A 214 7.49 -5.12 23.52
N ASP A 215 6.50 -5.13 24.38
CA ASP A 215 5.65 -6.30 24.63
C ASP A 215 4.82 -6.68 23.38
N ALA A 216 4.39 -5.70 22.61
CA ALA A 216 3.65 -5.95 21.37
C ALA A 216 4.51 -6.61 20.28
N LEU A 217 5.82 -6.35 20.27
CA LEU A 217 6.75 -6.99 19.34
C LEU A 217 6.93 -8.48 19.67
N ASP A 218 7.09 -8.81 20.94
CA ASP A 218 7.34 -10.19 21.44
C ASP A 218 8.32 -10.95 20.49
N VAL A 219 9.32 -10.24 20.03
CA VAL A 219 10.37 -10.77 19.17
C VAL A 219 11.55 -11.11 20.05
N GLY A 220 11.88 -12.08 20.60
CA GLY A 220 13.20 -12.30 21.23
C GLY A 220 14.36 -11.59 20.51
N PRO A 221 15.58 -11.97 20.68
CA PRO A 221 16.71 -11.34 19.97
C PRO A 221 16.47 -11.28 18.47
N GLY A 222 16.49 -10.10 17.88
CA GLY A 222 16.19 -9.90 16.47
C GLY A 222 16.40 -8.46 15.99
N ARG A 223 16.15 -8.23 14.71
CA ARG A 223 16.24 -6.88 14.10
C ARG A 223 14.90 -6.16 14.21
N VAL A 224 14.95 -4.92 14.61
CA VAL A 224 13.77 -4.04 14.70
C VAL A 224 14.00 -2.82 13.82
N LEU A 225 13.07 -2.60 12.91
CA LEU A 225 13.07 -1.50 11.98
C LEU A 225 12.14 -0.42 12.51
N VAL A 226 12.61 0.82 12.64
CA VAL A 226 11.87 1.91 13.27
C VAL A 226 11.68 3.07 12.31
N TRP A 227 10.44 3.53 12.15
CA TRP A 227 10.09 4.79 11.53
C TRP A 227 9.34 5.66 12.52
N GLY A 228 9.74 6.90 12.68
CA GLY A 228 9.11 7.80 13.64
C GLY A 228 9.73 9.19 13.63
N PRO A 229 9.31 10.02 14.58
CA PRO A 229 9.90 11.34 14.77
C PRO A 229 11.39 11.23 15.16
N PRO A 230 12.17 12.28 14.92
CA PRO A 230 13.56 12.33 15.33
C PRO A 230 13.72 11.98 16.83
N GLY A 231 14.61 11.07 17.14
CA GLY A 231 14.84 10.58 18.49
C GLY A 231 14.11 9.29 18.87
N ALA A 232 13.05 8.90 18.17
CA ALA A 232 12.34 7.64 18.45
C ALA A 232 13.27 6.41 18.35
N GLU A 233 14.20 6.43 17.42
CA GLU A 233 15.21 5.36 17.27
C GLU A 233 16.09 5.24 18.52
N GLN A 234 16.50 6.35 19.11
CA GLN A 234 17.36 6.37 20.29
C GLN A 234 16.61 5.86 21.52
N GLU A 235 15.38 6.32 21.74
CA GLU A 235 14.55 5.86 22.85
C GLU A 235 14.28 4.35 22.78
N LEU A 236 14.02 3.84 21.58
CA LEU A 236 13.84 2.40 21.35
C LEU A 236 15.16 1.63 21.42
N ALA A 237 16.29 2.23 21.08
CA ALA A 237 17.61 1.61 21.21
C ALA A 237 17.97 1.39 22.69
N ASP A 238 17.61 2.33 23.57
CA ASP A 238 17.84 2.18 25.01
C ASP A 238 17.02 1.03 25.60
N LEU A 239 15.78 0.84 25.13
CA LEU A 239 14.97 -0.32 25.49
C LEU A 239 15.49 -1.61 24.87
N SER A 240 16.02 -1.55 23.65
CA SER A 240 16.47 -2.72 22.90
C SER A 240 17.66 -3.40 23.55
N SER A 241 18.51 -2.65 24.26
CA SER A 241 19.65 -3.19 24.98
C SER A 241 19.26 -4.22 26.05
N SER A 242 18.09 -4.05 26.67
CA SER A 242 17.52 -4.99 27.63
C SER A 242 16.81 -6.19 26.97
N ALA A 243 16.28 -6.00 25.76
CA ALA A 243 15.53 -7.03 25.03
C ALA A 243 16.38 -7.82 24.01
N GLY A 244 17.65 -7.46 23.83
CA GLY A 244 18.55 -8.08 22.85
C GLY A 244 18.22 -7.75 21.40
N TRP A 245 17.56 -6.62 21.13
CA TRP A 245 17.26 -6.17 19.78
C TRP A 245 18.40 -5.37 19.16
N VAL A 246 18.51 -5.45 17.86
CA VAL A 246 19.32 -4.53 17.06
C VAL A 246 18.35 -3.61 16.33
N VAL A 247 18.31 -2.34 16.71
CA VAL A 247 17.56 -1.32 16.00
C VAL A 247 18.32 -0.95 14.74
N ASP A 248 17.77 -1.27 13.60
CA ASP A 248 18.32 -0.83 12.32
C ASP A 248 17.57 0.40 11.85
N PRO A 249 18.29 1.50 11.57
CA PRO A 249 17.71 2.57 10.80
C PRO A 249 17.40 2.00 9.40
N LEU A 250 16.14 1.99 9.04
CA LEU A 250 15.76 1.55 7.71
C LEU A 250 16.41 2.42 6.65
N PRO A 251 16.76 1.85 5.49
CA PRO A 251 17.05 2.64 4.32
C PRO A 251 15.84 3.54 4.10
N GLY A 252 15.98 4.79 4.46
CA GLY A 252 14.93 5.79 4.38
C GLY A 252 14.32 5.80 2.98
N GLY A 253 13.09 6.21 2.88
CA GLY A 253 12.51 6.63 1.62
C GLY A 253 13.47 7.56 0.89
N ALA A 254 13.26 7.85 -0.38
CA ALA A 254 14.12 8.73 -1.17
C ALA A 254 14.44 10.04 -0.42
N GLY A 255 15.53 10.07 0.31
CA GLY A 255 15.92 11.21 1.16
C GLY A 255 16.43 10.89 2.56
N GLY A 256 16.48 9.60 2.97
CA GLY A 256 16.99 9.19 4.28
C GLY A 256 16.07 9.55 5.46
N ARG A 257 14.79 9.79 5.19
CA ARG A 257 13.80 10.20 6.19
C ARG A 257 13.14 8.99 6.83
N SER A 258 12.94 9.08 8.12
CA SER A 258 12.32 8.03 8.95
C SER A 258 10.82 8.19 9.12
N ASP A 259 10.18 9.11 8.40
CA ASP A 259 8.74 9.38 8.51
C ASP A 259 7.89 8.23 7.98
N PRO A 260 7.01 7.63 8.78
CA PRO A 260 6.23 6.45 8.39
C PRO A 260 5.24 6.71 7.25
N LEU A 261 4.66 7.92 7.15
CA LEU A 261 3.78 8.27 6.05
C LEU A 261 4.56 8.48 4.74
N GLU A 262 5.73 9.10 4.80
CA GLU A 262 6.60 9.22 3.62
C GLU A 262 7.03 7.86 3.09
N VAL A 263 7.38 6.92 3.99
CA VAL A 263 7.70 5.55 3.61
C VAL A 263 6.49 4.87 2.98
N ALA A 264 5.31 4.99 3.57
CA ALA A 264 4.09 4.41 3.03
C ALA A 264 3.74 4.99 1.64
N ALA A 265 3.90 6.30 1.43
CA ALA A 265 3.70 6.95 0.15
C ALA A 265 4.74 6.49 -0.88
N THR A 266 6.04 6.44 -0.53
CA THR A 266 7.12 6.03 -1.42
C THR A 266 6.95 4.58 -1.91
N TRP A 267 6.51 3.69 -1.06
CA TRP A 267 6.29 2.28 -1.38
C TRP A 267 4.86 1.96 -1.80
N ALA A 268 4.01 2.96 -1.95
CA ALA A 268 2.59 2.78 -2.25
C ALA A 268 2.34 1.95 -3.53
N GLY A 269 3.16 2.12 -4.56
CA GLY A 269 3.03 1.38 -5.82
C GLY A 269 3.51 -0.07 -5.77
N ARG A 270 4.07 -0.53 -4.63
CA ARG A 270 4.63 -1.88 -4.42
C ARG A 270 4.06 -2.55 -3.17
N ALA A 271 3.01 -2.01 -2.59
CA ALA A 271 2.44 -2.55 -1.36
C ALA A 271 1.93 -3.99 -1.55
N LEU A 272 2.22 -4.85 -0.57
CA LEU A 272 1.85 -6.27 -0.58
C LEU A 272 0.37 -6.51 -0.31
N LEU A 273 -0.35 -5.53 0.23
CA LEU A 273 -1.75 -5.66 0.64
C LEU A 273 -2.59 -4.57 -0.01
N GLU A 274 -3.61 -4.97 -0.76
CA GLU A 274 -4.51 -4.06 -1.45
C GLU A 274 -5.97 -4.33 -1.06
N LEU A 275 -6.74 -3.23 -0.98
CA LEU A 275 -8.19 -3.25 -0.90
C LEU A 275 -8.75 -3.07 -2.31
N VAL A 276 -9.55 -4.01 -2.77
CA VAL A 276 -10.05 -3.99 -4.14
C VAL A 276 -11.58 -3.83 -4.12
N PRO A 277 -12.10 -2.58 -4.13
CA PRO A 277 -13.52 -2.38 -4.29
C PRO A 277 -13.98 -2.89 -5.68
N PRO A 278 -15.24 -3.37 -5.80
CA PRO A 278 -15.74 -3.95 -7.05
C PRO A 278 -15.60 -3.05 -8.28
N THR A 279 -15.74 -1.75 -8.10
CA THR A 279 -15.58 -0.74 -9.15
C THR A 279 -14.14 -0.65 -9.66
N LEU A 280 -13.16 -0.70 -8.77
CA LEU A 280 -11.74 -0.70 -9.13
C LEU A 280 -11.36 -2.03 -9.81
N ALA A 281 -11.90 -3.16 -9.35
CA ALA A 281 -11.74 -4.45 -10.01
C ALA A 281 -12.25 -4.42 -11.45
N ALA A 282 -13.47 -3.95 -11.67
CA ALA A 282 -14.06 -3.82 -12.99
C ALA A 282 -13.25 -2.88 -13.91
N GLN A 283 -12.74 -1.78 -13.39
CA GLN A 283 -11.88 -0.85 -14.13
C GLN A 283 -10.56 -1.51 -14.54
N ARG A 284 -9.92 -2.26 -13.64
CA ARG A 284 -8.68 -3.01 -13.94
C ARG A 284 -8.92 -4.06 -15.01
N ASP A 285 -10.02 -4.80 -14.92
CA ASP A 285 -10.38 -5.83 -15.90
C ASP A 285 -10.67 -5.23 -17.27
N SER A 286 -11.37 -4.11 -17.35
CA SER A 286 -11.63 -3.41 -18.62
C SER A 286 -10.32 -2.92 -19.28
N ARG A 287 -9.38 -2.39 -18.48
CA ARG A 287 -8.06 -1.98 -18.97
C ARG A 287 -7.23 -3.16 -19.46
N ARG A 288 -7.22 -4.29 -18.72
CA ARG A 288 -6.54 -5.52 -19.13
C ARG A 288 -7.09 -6.04 -20.46
N ARG A 289 -8.42 -6.09 -20.60
CA ARG A 289 -9.07 -6.48 -21.88
C ARG A 289 -8.69 -5.54 -23.02
N ALA A 290 -8.73 -4.23 -22.79
CA ALA A 290 -8.35 -3.24 -23.80
C ALA A 290 -6.88 -3.36 -24.22
N SER A 291 -5.96 -3.63 -23.27
CA SER A 291 -4.55 -3.85 -23.58
C SER A 291 -4.32 -5.15 -24.34
N ALA A 292 -5.01 -6.22 -23.99
CA ALA A 292 -4.97 -7.49 -24.73
C ALA A 292 -5.48 -7.32 -26.17
N VAL A 293 -6.60 -6.63 -26.38
CA VAL A 293 -7.13 -6.34 -27.72
C VAL A 293 -6.13 -5.53 -28.54
N ARG A 294 -5.50 -4.50 -27.96
CA ARG A 294 -4.46 -3.72 -28.66
C ARG A 294 -3.27 -4.59 -29.06
N LEU A 295 -2.85 -5.50 -28.21
CA LEU A 295 -1.73 -6.43 -28.47
C LEU A 295 -2.08 -7.38 -29.61
N TRP A 296 -3.31 -7.90 -29.66
CA TRP A 296 -3.81 -8.71 -30.77
C TRP A 296 -3.89 -7.95 -32.09
N ILE A 297 -4.37 -6.70 -32.07
CA ILE A 297 -4.42 -5.85 -33.26
C ILE A 297 -3.02 -5.58 -33.79
N THR A 298 -2.05 -5.26 -32.91
CA THR A 298 -0.65 -5.04 -33.34
C THR A 298 0.00 -6.32 -33.88
N ALA A 299 -0.25 -7.46 -33.26
CA ALA A 299 0.25 -8.75 -33.75
C ALA A 299 -0.35 -9.11 -35.12
N ALA A 300 -1.65 -8.90 -35.31
CA ALA A 300 -2.31 -9.11 -36.61
C ALA A 300 -1.78 -8.19 -37.70
N ALA A 301 -1.56 -6.92 -37.37
CA ALA A 301 -1.00 -5.94 -38.32
C ALA A 301 0.44 -6.34 -38.73
N LEU A 302 1.25 -6.80 -37.80
CA LEU A 302 2.61 -7.31 -38.10
C LEU A 302 2.60 -8.56 -38.97
N MET A 303 1.66 -9.49 -38.74
CA MET A 303 1.52 -10.68 -39.60
C MET A 303 1.11 -10.31 -41.01
N VAL A 304 0.17 -9.39 -41.18
CA VAL A 304 -0.24 -8.91 -42.51
C VAL A 304 0.91 -8.20 -43.22
N ALA A 305 1.67 -7.37 -42.52
CA ALA A 305 2.85 -6.71 -43.08
C ALA A 305 3.95 -7.72 -43.48
N ALA A 306 4.20 -8.74 -42.66
CA ALA A 306 5.16 -9.79 -43.00
C ALA A 306 4.71 -10.63 -44.19
N ALA A 307 3.43 -11.01 -44.26
CA ALA A 307 2.87 -11.71 -45.40
C ALA A 307 2.95 -10.87 -46.70
N GLY A 308 2.65 -9.56 -46.63
CA GLY A 308 2.80 -8.62 -47.75
C GLY A 308 4.24 -8.49 -48.21
N ALA A 309 5.19 -8.40 -47.28
CA ALA A 309 6.62 -8.33 -47.62
C ALA A 309 7.12 -9.65 -48.27
N TYR A 310 6.65 -10.80 -47.80
CA TYR A 310 6.96 -12.10 -48.37
C TYR A 310 6.44 -12.24 -49.78
N VAL A 311 5.16 -11.89 -50.02
CA VAL A 311 4.56 -11.92 -51.35
C VAL A 311 5.29 -10.96 -52.31
N TRP A 312 5.61 -9.75 -51.84
CA TRP A 312 6.38 -8.78 -52.63
C TRP A 312 7.79 -9.28 -52.98
N GLY A 313 8.47 -9.94 -52.05
CA GLY A 313 9.78 -10.54 -52.31
C GLY A 313 9.73 -11.63 -53.36
N THR A 314 8.75 -12.54 -53.29
CA THR A 314 8.57 -13.62 -54.26
C THR A 314 8.19 -13.12 -55.65
N TYR A 315 7.40 -12.05 -55.76
CA TYR A 315 7.11 -11.42 -57.05
C TYR A 315 8.36 -10.79 -57.70
N ARG A 316 9.24 -10.16 -56.91
CA ARG A 316 10.50 -9.60 -57.44
C ARG A 316 11.49 -10.66 -57.96
N GLU A 317 11.51 -11.84 -57.35
CA GLU A 317 12.36 -12.92 -57.80
C GLU A 317 11.85 -13.60 -59.11
N LEU A 318 10.56 -13.45 -59.42
CA LEU A 318 9.95 -13.99 -60.63
C LEU A 318 10.12 -13.04 -61.85
N ASP A 319 10.37 -11.76 -61.60
CA ASP A 319 10.56 -10.72 -62.65
C ASP A 319 12.05 -10.49 -63.01
N ALA A 320 12.98 -11.19 -62.34
CA ALA A 320 14.42 -11.10 -62.56
C ALA A 320 14.92 -12.36 -63.29
#